data_70ad33da627ef10a837f0b62ddc5358c
#
_entry.id   70ad33da627ef10a837f0b62ddc5358c
#
_cell.length_a   1.000
_cell.length_b   1.000
_cell.length_c   1.000
_cell.angle_alpha   90.00
_cell.angle_beta   90.00
_cell.angle_gamma   90.00
#
_symmetry.space_group_name_H-M   'P 1'
#
loop_
_entity.id
_entity.type
_entity.pdbx_description
1 polymer ?
#
loop_
_entity_poly.entity_id
_entity_poly.type
_entity_poly.pdbx_seq_one_letter_code
_entity_poly.pdbx_strand_id
1 'polypeptide(L)'
;VDEAAGLGLTVRVELTESGLLRSQATVSNLVDEPYQLDEVVLAYPVPQLASEILDLAGRWAKERVPQRREFTVGTHLRENRKGHSAPDSAYVLHVGTAGFNFAGGEIWAVHTGWSGNHTHYAERMYSGDQVIGGGELLLPGEVVLQRGESYTSPWLYGSYGIGLDAIAQRFHRFLRSRPNHPSTDRPVTINVWEAVYFDHDLPKLVALAEAAAAVGVERYVLDDGWFGARRDDRAGLGDWTVSADVWPDGLHPLINRVNELGMQFGLWFEPEMINLDSDVARAHPEWVMATGGRVPVEARYQQVINLGIPECYAFIRDAMLALLDEYNIAYIKWDHNRDLIDAGTAPTGRPGVREQTIAYYRLVDELKAAHPGL
;
A
#
# COMPACT_ATOMS: atom_id res chain seq x y z
N VAL A 1 8.47 -0.23 32.04
CA VAL A 1 8.98 -1.62 32.06
C VAL A 1 8.06 -2.44 32.94
N ASP A 2 7.63 -3.59 32.45
CA ASP A 2 6.98 -4.63 33.27
C ASP A 2 8.00 -5.72 33.52
N GLU A 3 8.51 -5.76 34.77
CA GLU A 3 9.55 -6.72 35.16
C GLU A 3 9.01 -8.16 35.23
N ALA A 4 7.72 -8.34 35.56
CA ALA A 4 7.10 -9.66 35.65
C ALA A 4 6.87 -10.28 34.26
N ALA A 5 6.51 -9.47 33.28
CA ALA A 5 6.37 -9.89 31.90
C ALA A 5 7.69 -9.90 31.12
N GLY A 6 8.76 -9.30 31.65
CA GLY A 6 10.01 -9.12 30.92
C GLY A 6 9.92 -8.21 29.71
N LEU A 7 9.00 -7.26 29.73
CA LEU A 7 8.70 -6.39 28.58
C LEU A 7 8.96 -4.91 28.87
N GLY A 8 9.50 -4.22 27.86
CA GLY A 8 9.56 -2.77 27.81
C GLY A 8 8.46 -2.21 26.90
N LEU A 9 7.75 -1.17 27.34
CA LEU A 9 6.81 -0.42 26.52
C LEU A 9 7.22 1.04 26.50
N THR A 10 7.35 1.61 25.28
CA THR A 10 7.54 3.03 25.05
C THR A 10 6.40 3.54 24.18
N VAL A 11 5.69 4.58 24.64
CA VAL A 11 4.62 5.23 23.86
C VAL A 11 5.08 6.64 23.52
N ARG A 12 5.04 6.97 22.24
CA ARG A 12 5.31 8.31 21.70
C ARG A 12 4.01 8.94 21.26
N VAL A 13 3.74 10.16 21.76
CA VAL A 13 2.55 10.94 21.43
C VAL A 13 2.98 12.31 20.94
N GLU A 14 2.46 12.74 19.80
CA GLU A 14 2.81 14.01 19.18
C GLU A 14 1.56 14.74 18.69
N LEU A 15 1.55 16.04 18.85
CA LEU A 15 0.62 16.94 18.18
C LEU A 15 1.35 17.66 17.05
N THR A 16 0.94 17.40 15.80
CA THR A 16 1.54 17.99 14.63
C THR A 16 1.12 19.46 14.44
N GLU A 17 1.90 20.23 13.70
CA GLU A 17 1.55 21.62 13.34
C GLU A 17 0.21 21.72 12.57
N SER A 18 -0.14 20.70 11.81
CA SER A 18 -1.43 20.61 11.11
C SER A 18 -2.61 20.34 12.04
N GLY A 19 -2.36 20.01 13.33
CA GLY A 19 -3.35 19.70 14.34
C GLY A 19 -3.79 18.24 14.34
N LEU A 20 -3.01 17.31 13.78
CA LEU A 20 -3.20 15.88 13.97
C LEU A 20 -2.51 15.43 15.27
N LEU A 21 -3.22 14.67 16.08
CA LEU A 21 -2.62 13.87 17.14
C LEU A 21 -2.10 12.58 16.53
N ARG A 22 -0.88 12.14 16.86
CA ARG A 22 -0.40 10.82 16.45
C ARG A 22 0.28 10.09 17.59
N SER A 23 0.10 8.78 17.64
CA SER A 23 0.69 7.91 18.64
C SER A 23 1.35 6.70 18.01
N GLN A 24 2.42 6.23 18.64
CA GLN A 24 3.18 5.06 18.23
C GLN A 24 3.67 4.34 19.49
N ALA A 25 3.64 3.02 19.49
CA ALA A 25 4.13 2.21 20.60
C ALA A 25 5.28 1.30 20.13
N THR A 26 6.30 1.18 21.00
CA THR A 26 7.39 0.22 20.84
C THR A 26 7.35 -0.77 21.97
N VAL A 27 7.28 -2.07 21.65
CA VAL A 27 7.37 -3.18 22.59
C VAL A 27 8.74 -3.85 22.43
N SER A 28 9.47 -4.04 23.54
CA SER A 28 10.79 -4.66 23.54
C SER A 28 10.79 -5.90 24.43
N ASN A 29 11.37 -7.00 23.96
CA ASN A 29 11.62 -8.18 24.78
C ASN A 29 12.93 -8.01 25.57
N LEU A 30 12.87 -8.06 26.92
CA LEU A 30 13.99 -7.84 27.82
C LEU A 30 14.55 -9.14 28.42
N VAL A 31 13.92 -10.28 28.15
CA VAL A 31 14.27 -11.60 28.68
C VAL A 31 14.75 -12.55 27.59
N ASP A 32 15.35 -13.68 27.99
CA ASP A 32 15.93 -14.65 27.06
C ASP A 32 14.88 -15.47 26.29
N GLU A 33 13.68 -15.68 26.86
CA GLU A 33 12.60 -16.39 26.22
C GLU A 33 12.05 -15.57 25.05
N PRO A 34 11.89 -16.16 23.86
CA PRO A 34 11.24 -15.49 22.73
C PRO A 34 9.82 -15.05 23.07
N TYR A 35 9.49 -13.81 22.76
CA TYR A 35 8.15 -13.27 22.98
C TYR A 35 7.38 -13.18 21.65
N GLN A 36 6.30 -13.96 21.52
CA GLN A 36 5.38 -13.82 20.41
C GLN A 36 4.46 -12.62 20.66
N LEU A 37 4.54 -11.63 19.77
CA LEU A 37 3.69 -10.46 19.81
C LEU A 37 2.46 -10.70 18.92
N ASP A 38 1.30 -10.74 19.53
CA ASP A 38 0.06 -11.01 18.82
C ASP A 38 -0.62 -9.71 18.31
N GLU A 39 -0.52 -8.62 19.10
CA GLU A 39 -1.20 -7.37 18.78
C GLU A 39 -0.61 -6.15 19.51
N VAL A 40 -0.60 -5.00 18.83
CA VAL A 40 -0.39 -3.68 19.44
C VAL A 40 -1.41 -2.72 18.83
N VAL A 41 -2.46 -2.41 19.58
CA VAL A 41 -3.52 -1.51 19.18
C VAL A 41 -3.53 -0.26 20.04
N LEU A 42 -3.59 0.90 19.43
CA LEU A 42 -3.66 2.20 20.11
C LEU A 42 -5.07 2.76 20.02
N ALA A 43 -5.46 3.55 21.02
CA ALA A 43 -6.78 4.14 21.09
C ALA A 43 -6.75 5.57 21.63
N TYR A 44 -7.75 6.34 21.21
CA TYR A 44 -8.05 7.67 21.72
C TYR A 44 -9.43 7.70 22.36
N PRO A 45 -9.59 8.30 23.54
CA PRO A 45 -10.90 8.50 24.13
C PRO A 45 -11.72 9.51 23.29
N VAL A 46 -13.01 9.28 23.21
CA VAL A 46 -13.96 10.20 22.57
C VAL A 46 -15.11 10.50 23.52
N PRO A 47 -15.66 11.73 23.51
CA PRO A 47 -16.76 12.10 24.40
C PRO A 47 -18.05 11.31 24.10
N GLN A 48 -18.89 11.12 25.12
CA GLN A 48 -20.18 10.42 24.99
C GLN A 48 -21.16 11.08 24.03
N LEU A 49 -20.95 12.35 23.67
CA LEU A 49 -21.76 13.05 22.67
C LEU A 49 -21.51 12.50 21.23
N ALA A 50 -20.42 11.77 21.01
CA ALA A 50 -20.21 11.01 19.77
C ALA A 50 -21.17 9.82 19.77
N SER A 51 -22.23 9.89 19.01
CA SER A 51 -23.34 8.94 19.00
C SER A 51 -23.54 8.23 17.66
N GLU A 52 -22.76 8.59 16.64
CA GLU A 52 -22.85 8.02 15.31
C GLU A 52 -21.46 7.63 14.80
N ILE A 53 -21.36 6.48 14.14
CA ILE A 53 -20.17 5.99 13.44
C ILE A 53 -20.36 6.18 11.93
N LEU A 54 -19.36 6.73 11.24
CA LEU A 54 -19.23 6.68 9.79
C LEU A 54 -18.01 5.85 9.41
N ASP A 55 -18.26 4.76 8.73
CA ASP A 55 -17.30 3.88 8.14
C ASP A 55 -17.47 3.88 6.60
N LEU A 56 -16.45 3.46 5.88
CA LEU A 56 -16.47 3.36 4.43
C LEU A 56 -16.25 1.91 4.03
N ALA A 57 -17.16 1.37 3.24
CA ALA A 57 -17.06 0.04 2.66
C ALA A 57 -16.87 0.14 1.14
N GLY A 58 -16.86 -0.99 0.46
CA GLY A 58 -16.85 -0.99 -0.99
C GLY A 58 -16.21 -2.23 -1.59
N ARG A 59 -16.07 -2.18 -2.88
CA ARG A 59 -15.39 -3.15 -3.73
C ARG A 59 -14.85 -2.44 -4.97
N TRP A 60 -14.10 -3.14 -5.78
CA TRP A 60 -13.68 -2.63 -7.09
C TRP A 60 -14.89 -2.11 -7.89
N ALA A 61 -14.72 -0.95 -8.52
CA ALA A 61 -15.73 -0.17 -9.23
C ALA A 61 -16.95 0.27 -8.36
N LYS A 62 -16.82 0.18 -7.04
CA LYS A 62 -17.79 0.74 -6.07
C LYS A 62 -17.10 1.01 -4.75
N GLU A 63 -16.08 1.87 -4.77
CA GLU A 63 -15.24 2.22 -3.63
C GLU A 63 -15.92 3.27 -2.75
N ARG A 64 -15.50 3.33 -1.48
CA ARG A 64 -15.85 4.39 -0.53
C ARG A 64 -17.35 4.56 -0.29
N VAL A 65 -18.11 3.47 -0.23
CA VAL A 65 -19.54 3.50 0.09
C VAL A 65 -19.74 3.85 1.56
N PRO A 66 -20.36 4.99 1.91
CA PRO A 66 -20.58 5.37 3.30
C PRO A 66 -21.50 4.39 4.02
N GLN A 67 -21.10 4.00 5.24
CA GLN A 67 -21.86 3.17 6.15
C GLN A 67 -22.04 3.94 7.45
N ARG A 68 -23.26 4.37 7.74
CA ARG A 68 -23.61 5.06 8.97
C ARG A 68 -24.39 4.18 9.92
N ARG A 69 -24.10 4.28 11.22
CA ARG A 69 -24.79 3.55 12.28
C ARG A 69 -24.71 4.26 13.61
N GLU A 70 -25.61 3.94 14.53
CA GLU A 70 -25.53 4.41 15.90
C GLU A 70 -24.27 3.82 16.59
N PHE A 71 -23.67 4.61 17.47
CA PHE A 71 -22.58 4.19 18.32
C PHE A 71 -23.16 3.57 19.61
N THR A 72 -23.55 2.32 19.53
CA THR A 72 -24.16 1.55 20.64
C THR A 72 -23.08 0.90 21.51
N VAL A 73 -23.50 0.39 22.68
CA VAL A 73 -22.61 -0.42 23.54
C VAL A 73 -22.13 -1.65 22.80
N GLY A 74 -20.82 -1.90 22.86
CA GLY A 74 -20.12 -2.93 22.12
C GLY A 74 -19.09 -2.34 21.15
N THR A 75 -18.50 -3.20 20.35
CA THR A 75 -17.40 -2.86 19.44
C THR A 75 -17.83 -2.93 17.98
N HIS A 76 -17.62 -1.84 17.25
CA HIS A 76 -17.59 -1.84 15.79
C HIS A 76 -16.15 -2.06 15.33
N LEU A 77 -15.88 -3.15 14.65
CA LEU A 77 -14.56 -3.54 14.17
C LEU A 77 -14.52 -3.58 12.64
N ARG A 78 -13.45 -3.04 12.08
CA ARG A 78 -13.12 -3.15 10.66
C ARG A 78 -11.68 -3.65 10.52
N GLU A 79 -11.50 -4.83 9.94
CA GLU A 79 -10.20 -5.42 9.66
C GLU A 79 -9.92 -5.46 8.17
N ASN A 80 -8.68 -5.17 7.81
CA ASN A 80 -8.12 -5.45 6.50
C ASN A 80 -7.10 -6.59 6.62
N ARG A 81 -7.37 -7.71 5.93
CA ARG A 81 -6.53 -8.92 5.91
C ARG A 81 -6.06 -9.26 4.50
N LYS A 82 -5.94 -8.26 3.64
CA LYS A 82 -5.60 -8.43 2.21
C LYS A 82 -4.16 -8.08 1.88
N GLY A 83 -3.37 -7.66 2.88
CA GLY A 83 -1.97 -7.28 2.72
C GLY A 83 -1.74 -5.96 1.99
N HIS A 84 -2.79 -5.29 1.58
CA HIS A 84 -2.75 -3.94 0.98
C HIS A 84 -4.02 -3.16 1.32
N SER A 85 -4.00 -1.83 1.19
CA SER A 85 -5.20 -1.01 1.39
C SER A 85 -6.26 -1.35 0.33
N ALA A 86 -7.38 -1.90 0.76
CA ALA A 86 -8.43 -2.41 -0.12
C ALA A 86 -9.71 -1.58 -0.04
N PRO A 87 -10.58 -1.63 -1.09
CA PRO A 87 -11.81 -0.84 -1.13
C PRO A 87 -12.83 -1.19 -0.05
N ASP A 88 -12.81 -2.42 0.46
CA ASP A 88 -13.74 -2.95 1.46
C ASP A 88 -13.34 -2.65 2.91
N SER A 89 -12.13 -2.16 3.14
CA SER A 89 -11.64 -1.75 4.45
C SER A 89 -10.92 -0.41 4.34
N ALA A 90 -11.67 0.67 4.50
CA ALA A 90 -11.13 2.00 4.40
C ALA A 90 -10.15 2.30 5.55
N TYR A 91 -9.18 3.13 5.26
CA TYR A 91 -8.08 3.51 6.13
C TYR A 91 -8.46 4.56 7.18
N VAL A 92 -9.71 5.02 7.25
CA VAL A 92 -10.17 6.02 8.20
C VAL A 92 -11.53 5.62 8.78
N LEU A 93 -11.67 5.75 10.10
CA LEU A 93 -12.91 5.57 10.83
C LEU A 93 -13.29 6.89 11.52
N HIS A 94 -14.56 7.27 11.44
CA HIS A 94 -15.07 8.48 12.07
C HIS A 94 -16.16 8.15 13.08
N VAL A 95 -16.17 8.88 14.18
CA VAL A 95 -17.31 8.95 15.11
C VAL A 95 -17.67 10.42 15.36
N GLY A 96 -18.94 10.71 15.60
CA GLY A 96 -19.35 12.11 15.79
C GLY A 96 -20.74 12.25 16.37
N THR A 97 -21.15 13.50 16.48
CA THR A 97 -22.53 13.85 16.87
C THR A 97 -23.53 13.39 15.82
N ALA A 98 -24.76 13.03 16.23
CA ALA A 98 -25.76 12.53 15.30
C ALA A 98 -25.98 13.47 14.10
N GLY A 99 -25.98 12.89 12.89
CA GLY A 99 -26.20 13.63 11.65
C GLY A 99 -25.03 14.50 11.20
N PHE A 100 -23.83 14.32 11.73
CA PHE A 100 -22.65 15.05 11.26
C PHE A 100 -22.46 14.88 9.74
N ASN A 101 -21.92 15.92 9.10
CA ASN A 101 -21.76 15.97 7.65
C ASN A 101 -20.47 16.70 7.25
N PHE A 102 -20.33 17.10 6.00
CA PHE A 102 -19.11 17.76 5.52
C PHE A 102 -18.85 19.11 6.23
N ALA A 103 -19.90 19.88 6.55
CA ALA A 103 -19.79 21.23 7.07
C ALA A 103 -20.11 21.35 8.58
N GLY A 104 -20.70 20.34 9.22
CA GLY A 104 -21.21 20.45 10.60
C GLY A 104 -21.16 19.15 11.39
N GLY A 105 -21.35 19.29 12.71
CA GLY A 105 -21.23 18.23 13.70
C GLY A 105 -19.78 18.05 14.19
N GLU A 106 -19.62 17.75 15.48
CA GLU A 106 -18.31 17.41 16.02
C GLU A 106 -17.93 16.00 15.61
N ILE A 107 -16.67 15.81 15.17
CA ILE A 107 -16.16 14.56 14.61
C ILE A 107 -14.78 14.26 15.19
N TRP A 108 -14.56 13.00 15.55
CA TRP A 108 -13.29 12.40 15.89
C TRP A 108 -13.00 11.30 14.86
N ALA A 109 -11.79 11.25 14.36
CA ALA A 109 -11.40 10.27 13.35
C ALA A 109 -10.04 9.66 13.68
N VAL A 110 -9.85 8.40 13.27
CA VAL A 110 -8.55 7.71 13.33
C VAL A 110 -8.17 7.15 11.98
N HIS A 111 -6.85 7.15 11.73
CA HIS A 111 -6.21 6.53 10.56
C HIS A 111 -4.95 5.79 11.01
N THR A 112 -4.82 4.52 10.64
CA THR A 112 -3.58 3.76 10.83
C THR A 112 -2.65 4.02 9.63
N GLY A 113 -1.46 4.54 9.90
CA GLY A 113 -0.45 4.86 8.88
C GLY A 113 0.30 3.62 8.40
N TRP A 114 -0.42 2.67 7.83
CA TRP A 114 0.07 1.37 7.37
C TRP A 114 -0.69 0.90 6.14
N SER A 115 0.02 0.39 5.13
CA SER A 115 -0.59 -0.08 3.89
C SER A 115 -0.91 -1.58 3.90
N GLY A 116 -0.33 -2.35 4.82
CA GLY A 116 -0.59 -3.77 4.99
C GLY A 116 -1.87 -4.08 5.78
N ASN A 117 -1.90 -5.26 6.39
CA ASN A 117 -3.02 -5.65 7.26
C ASN A 117 -3.17 -4.67 8.42
N HIS A 118 -4.38 -4.18 8.64
CA HIS A 118 -4.65 -3.21 9.70
C HIS A 118 -6.06 -3.37 10.27
N THR A 119 -6.26 -2.80 11.45
CA THR A 119 -7.55 -2.76 12.13
C THR A 119 -7.91 -1.33 12.49
N HIS A 120 -9.23 -1.03 12.47
CA HIS A 120 -9.83 0.14 13.10
C HIS A 120 -11.03 -0.31 13.92
N TYR A 121 -11.24 0.31 15.06
CA TYR A 121 -12.41 0.03 15.88
C TYR A 121 -12.95 1.27 16.59
N ALA A 122 -14.23 1.20 16.91
CA ALA A 122 -14.93 2.12 17.80
C ALA A 122 -15.64 1.30 18.86
N GLU A 123 -15.38 1.57 20.13
CA GLU A 123 -15.97 0.83 21.24
C GLU A 123 -16.64 1.76 22.23
N ARG A 124 -17.87 1.42 22.58
CA ARG A 124 -18.60 2.03 23.69
C ARG A 124 -18.76 1.01 24.81
N MET A 125 -18.18 1.29 25.95
CA MET A 125 -18.24 0.43 27.13
C MET A 125 -19.60 0.56 27.82
N TYR A 126 -19.96 -0.42 28.62
CA TYR A 126 -21.19 -0.40 29.42
C TYR A 126 -21.23 0.77 30.43
N SER A 127 -20.07 1.28 30.86
CA SER A 127 -19.93 2.49 31.69
C SER A 127 -20.31 3.78 30.95
N GLY A 128 -20.38 3.74 29.63
CA GLY A 128 -20.58 4.90 28.76
C GLY A 128 -19.28 5.52 28.23
N ASP A 129 -18.12 5.07 28.71
CA ASP A 129 -16.85 5.48 28.13
C ASP A 129 -16.72 4.99 26.69
N GLN A 130 -16.06 5.79 25.85
CA GLN A 130 -15.93 5.50 24.42
C GLN A 130 -14.50 5.72 23.96
N VAL A 131 -14.06 4.86 23.05
CA VAL A 131 -12.75 4.95 22.39
C VAL A 131 -12.88 4.69 20.90
N ILE A 132 -11.95 5.27 20.12
CA ILE A 132 -11.67 4.89 18.74
C ILE A 132 -10.20 4.54 18.62
N GLY A 133 -9.89 3.52 17.85
CA GLY A 133 -8.52 3.03 17.78
C GLY A 133 -8.20 2.29 16.50
N GLY A 134 -6.95 1.82 16.44
CA GLY A 134 -6.46 1.02 15.34
C GLY A 134 -4.99 0.67 15.50
N GLY A 135 -4.52 -0.13 14.57
CA GLY A 135 -3.14 -0.59 14.53
C GLY A 135 -2.86 -1.50 13.35
N GLU A 136 -1.65 -1.97 13.25
CA GLU A 136 -1.31 -3.07 12.36
C GLU A 136 -1.98 -4.35 12.88
N LEU A 137 -2.56 -5.12 11.96
CA LEU A 137 -3.09 -6.44 12.25
C LEU A 137 -2.00 -7.47 11.96
N LEU A 138 -1.39 -7.99 13.01
CA LEU A 138 -0.39 -9.05 12.92
C LEU A 138 -1.06 -10.40 12.74
N LEU A 139 -0.46 -11.27 11.93
CA LEU A 139 -0.86 -12.65 11.81
C LEU A 139 -0.14 -13.50 12.88
N PRO A 140 -0.74 -14.59 13.38
CA PRO A 140 -0.13 -15.43 14.41
C PRO A 140 1.29 -15.90 14.02
N GLY A 141 2.29 -15.64 14.87
CA GLY A 141 3.68 -15.99 14.61
C GLY A 141 4.43 -15.07 13.63
N GLU A 142 3.81 -14.00 13.17
CA GLU A 142 4.44 -13.04 12.25
C GLU A 142 5.54 -12.22 12.92
N VAL A 143 5.35 -11.86 14.19
CA VAL A 143 6.35 -11.14 15.00
C VAL A 143 6.71 -11.97 16.22
N VAL A 144 7.96 -12.43 16.28
CA VAL A 144 8.53 -13.11 17.43
C VAL A 144 9.82 -12.39 17.83
N LEU A 145 9.81 -11.74 18.98
CA LEU A 145 10.91 -10.91 19.46
C LEU A 145 11.89 -11.75 20.28
N GLN A 146 13.14 -11.82 19.86
CA GLN A 146 14.23 -12.35 20.67
C GLN A 146 14.63 -11.31 21.73
N ARG A 147 15.45 -11.71 22.72
CA ARG A 147 15.96 -10.77 23.72
C ARG A 147 16.64 -9.56 23.07
N GLY A 148 16.23 -8.38 23.47
CA GLY A 148 16.73 -7.10 22.96
C GLY A 148 16.10 -6.66 21.64
N GLU A 149 15.28 -7.49 21.00
CA GLU A 149 14.52 -7.08 19.83
C GLU A 149 13.27 -6.28 20.21
N SER A 150 12.82 -5.47 19.28
CA SER A 150 11.67 -4.58 19.47
C SER A 150 10.78 -4.54 18.24
N TYR A 151 9.51 -4.43 18.48
CA TYR A 151 8.51 -4.08 17.50
C TYR A 151 8.05 -2.65 17.70
N THR A 152 7.99 -1.86 16.64
CA THR A 152 7.40 -0.52 16.67
C THR A 152 6.17 -0.51 15.78
N SER A 153 5.04 -0.12 16.36
CA SER A 153 3.76 -0.04 15.62
C SER A 153 3.80 1.04 14.54
N PRO A 154 2.98 0.97 13.50
CA PRO A 154 2.66 2.13 12.70
C PRO A 154 2.13 3.29 13.55
N TRP A 155 2.19 4.52 13.01
CA TRP A 155 1.53 5.66 13.64
C TRP A 155 0.01 5.51 13.55
N LEU A 156 -0.68 5.65 14.66
CA LEU A 156 -2.11 5.92 14.69
C LEU A 156 -2.30 7.45 14.68
N TYR A 157 -2.99 7.96 13.68
CA TYR A 157 -3.32 9.38 13.56
C TYR A 157 -4.74 9.63 14.05
N GLY A 158 -4.91 10.64 14.91
CA GLY A 158 -6.20 11.15 15.37
C GLY A 158 -6.45 12.53 14.81
N SER A 159 -7.70 12.80 14.42
CA SER A 159 -8.14 14.13 13.98
C SER A 159 -9.46 14.49 14.63
N TYR A 160 -9.62 15.76 15.01
CA TYR A 160 -10.86 16.35 15.54
C TYR A 160 -11.26 17.55 14.69
N GLY A 161 -12.54 17.77 14.51
CA GLY A 161 -13.02 18.97 13.82
C GLY A 161 -14.55 19.09 13.77
N ILE A 162 -15.01 20.24 13.32
CA ILE A 162 -16.41 20.49 12.98
C ILE A 162 -16.58 20.22 11.48
N GLY A 163 -17.31 19.16 11.15
CA GLY A 163 -17.47 18.69 9.78
C GLY A 163 -16.31 17.85 9.26
N LEU A 164 -16.61 16.97 8.29
CA LEU A 164 -15.63 16.09 7.64
C LEU A 164 -14.55 16.87 6.87
N ASP A 165 -14.90 18.06 6.34
CA ASP A 165 -13.94 18.91 5.64
C ASP A 165 -12.81 19.39 6.57
N ALA A 166 -13.13 19.73 7.84
CA ALA A 166 -12.11 20.12 8.81
C ALA A 166 -11.16 18.94 9.12
N ILE A 167 -11.71 17.73 9.26
CA ILE A 167 -10.93 16.50 9.44
C ILE A 167 -9.98 16.29 8.24
N ALA A 168 -10.53 16.29 7.02
CA ALA A 168 -9.76 16.06 5.79
C ALA A 168 -8.65 17.11 5.59
N GLN A 169 -8.94 18.39 5.83
CA GLN A 169 -7.97 19.48 5.68
C GLN A 169 -6.77 19.34 6.62
N ARG A 170 -6.92 18.78 7.84
CA ARG A 170 -5.79 18.51 8.74
C ARG A 170 -4.84 17.47 8.13
N PHE A 171 -5.39 16.38 7.60
CA PHE A 171 -4.62 15.37 6.89
C PHE A 171 -3.95 15.94 5.64
N HIS A 172 -4.68 16.73 4.83
CA HIS A 172 -4.12 17.35 3.62
C HIS A 172 -2.96 18.30 3.95
N ARG A 173 -3.06 19.13 5.00
CA ARG A 173 -1.95 20.00 5.44
C ARG A 173 -0.76 19.17 5.90
N PHE A 174 -0.99 18.11 6.68
CA PHE A 174 0.07 17.21 7.12
C PHE A 174 0.79 16.55 5.94
N LEU A 175 0.04 15.99 4.99
CA LEU A 175 0.63 15.33 3.82
C LEU A 175 1.45 16.32 2.97
N ARG A 176 0.94 17.56 2.78
CA ARG A 176 1.66 18.58 2.03
C ARG A 176 2.92 19.08 2.74
N SER A 177 3.01 19.00 4.06
CA SER A 177 4.19 19.41 4.82
C SER A 177 5.30 18.34 4.82
N ARG A 178 5.05 17.14 4.30
CA ARG A 178 6.08 16.09 4.27
C ARG A 178 7.17 16.42 3.24
N PRO A 179 8.46 16.15 3.55
CA PRO A 179 9.58 16.47 2.65
C PRO A 179 9.47 15.83 1.27
N ASN A 180 8.89 14.63 1.20
CA ASN A 180 8.71 13.87 -0.04
C ASN A 180 7.34 14.10 -0.70
N HIS A 181 6.57 15.11 -0.27
CA HIS A 181 5.37 15.50 -0.99
C HIS A 181 5.76 16.12 -2.34
N PRO A 182 5.11 15.74 -3.47
CA PRO A 182 5.44 16.31 -4.76
C PRO A 182 5.31 17.85 -4.76
N SER A 183 6.36 18.54 -5.18
CA SER A 183 6.44 20.00 -5.25
C SER A 183 6.04 20.58 -6.61
N THR A 184 5.82 19.70 -7.60
CA THR A 184 5.42 20.07 -8.96
C THR A 184 3.91 20.00 -9.14
N ASP A 185 3.41 20.63 -10.19
CA ASP A 185 2.04 20.46 -10.64
C ASP A 185 1.74 18.99 -10.96
N ARG A 186 0.46 18.63 -10.95
CA ARG A 186 0.02 17.27 -11.30
C ARG A 186 -0.18 17.21 -12.81
N PRO A 187 0.72 16.51 -13.57
CA PRO A 187 0.60 16.42 -15.02
C PRO A 187 -0.69 15.75 -15.46
N VAL A 188 -1.28 16.26 -16.53
CA VAL A 188 -2.37 15.58 -17.23
C VAL A 188 -1.81 14.31 -17.86
N THR A 189 -2.27 13.17 -17.36
CA THR A 189 -1.68 11.86 -17.69
C THR A 189 -2.65 11.01 -18.51
N ILE A 190 -2.15 10.43 -19.61
CA ILE A 190 -2.79 9.33 -20.33
C ILE A 190 -2.10 8.02 -19.99
N ASN A 191 -2.89 6.98 -19.77
CA ASN A 191 -2.41 5.60 -19.68
C ASN A 191 -2.98 4.81 -20.87
N VAL A 192 -2.15 3.97 -21.50
CA VAL A 192 -2.53 3.31 -22.75
C VAL A 192 -3.32 2.02 -22.58
N TRP A 193 -3.51 1.52 -21.34
CA TRP A 193 -4.15 0.24 -21.10
C TRP A 193 -5.47 0.05 -21.84
N GLU A 194 -6.43 0.92 -21.61
CA GLU A 194 -7.76 0.83 -22.23
C GLU A 194 -7.75 1.06 -23.75
N ALA A 195 -6.68 1.62 -24.31
CA ALA A 195 -6.56 1.85 -25.74
C ALA A 195 -6.00 0.66 -26.52
N VAL A 196 -5.08 -0.11 -25.90
CA VAL A 196 -4.33 -1.15 -26.64
C VAL A 196 -4.23 -2.48 -25.88
N TYR A 197 -4.48 -2.53 -24.57
CA TYR A 197 -4.20 -3.69 -23.72
C TYR A 197 -2.78 -4.24 -23.99
N PHE A 198 -2.62 -5.52 -24.34
CA PHE A 198 -1.34 -6.15 -24.66
C PHE A 198 -0.87 -5.96 -26.11
N ASP A 199 -1.63 -5.26 -26.96
CA ASP A 199 -1.31 -5.00 -28.37
C ASP A 199 -0.36 -3.81 -28.52
N HIS A 200 0.91 -4.04 -28.15
CA HIS A 200 1.97 -3.04 -28.19
C HIS A 200 2.55 -2.94 -29.61
N ASP A 201 1.87 -2.22 -30.49
CA ASP A 201 2.33 -1.85 -31.81
C ASP A 201 2.92 -0.44 -31.80
N LEU A 202 4.21 -0.27 -32.13
CA LEU A 202 4.90 1.01 -32.04
C LEU A 202 4.23 2.12 -32.89
N PRO A 203 3.88 1.92 -34.17
CA PRO A 203 3.15 2.93 -34.95
C PRO A 203 1.85 3.38 -34.28
N LYS A 204 1.07 2.46 -33.75
CA LYS A 204 -0.20 2.74 -33.05
C LYS A 204 0.03 3.55 -31.78
N LEU A 205 1.03 3.18 -30.96
CA LEU A 205 1.37 3.87 -29.73
C LEU A 205 1.92 5.29 -30.00
N VAL A 206 2.71 5.45 -31.07
CA VAL A 206 3.19 6.77 -31.51
C VAL A 206 2.04 7.66 -31.98
N ALA A 207 1.12 7.14 -32.78
CA ALA A 207 -0.04 7.90 -33.22
C ALA A 207 -0.93 8.34 -32.03
N LEU A 208 -1.08 7.48 -31.03
CA LEU A 208 -1.79 7.81 -29.78
C LEU A 208 -1.05 8.90 -29.00
N ALA A 209 0.29 8.85 -28.90
CA ALA A 209 1.09 9.88 -28.24
C ALA A 209 0.97 11.24 -28.95
N GLU A 210 0.99 11.27 -30.28
CA GLU A 210 0.79 12.49 -31.07
C GLU A 210 -0.60 13.11 -30.86
N ALA A 211 -1.65 12.26 -30.85
CA ALA A 211 -3.01 12.71 -30.57
C ALA A 211 -3.15 13.22 -29.11
N ALA A 212 -2.53 12.57 -28.16
CA ALA A 212 -2.52 12.97 -26.76
C ALA A 212 -1.83 14.33 -26.56
N ALA A 213 -0.66 14.54 -27.17
CA ALA A 213 0.06 15.80 -27.12
C ALA A 213 -0.76 16.95 -27.72
N ALA A 214 -1.47 16.70 -28.84
CA ALA A 214 -2.29 17.69 -29.51
C ALA A 214 -3.46 18.20 -28.66
N VAL A 215 -3.91 17.45 -27.67
CA VAL A 215 -4.98 17.84 -26.72
C VAL A 215 -4.45 18.28 -25.35
N GLY A 216 -3.12 18.43 -25.20
CA GLY A 216 -2.49 18.97 -24.00
C GLY A 216 -2.20 17.95 -22.90
N VAL A 217 -2.06 16.67 -23.24
CA VAL A 217 -1.53 15.67 -22.31
C VAL A 217 -0.06 15.95 -22.04
N GLU A 218 0.36 15.79 -20.77
CA GLU A 218 1.71 16.14 -20.29
C GLU A 218 2.53 14.91 -19.91
N ARG A 219 1.87 13.75 -19.71
CA ARG A 219 2.53 12.48 -19.38
C ARG A 219 1.86 11.32 -20.11
N TYR A 220 2.69 10.46 -20.71
CA TYR A 220 2.27 9.27 -21.44
C TYR A 220 2.79 8.02 -20.74
N VAL A 221 1.91 7.12 -20.30
CA VAL A 221 2.25 5.92 -19.53
C VAL A 221 2.02 4.68 -20.38
N LEU A 222 3.12 3.95 -20.67
CA LEU A 222 3.06 2.60 -21.24
C LEU A 222 2.68 1.61 -20.15
N ASP A 223 1.57 0.89 -20.34
CA ASP A 223 1.02 -0.05 -19.38
C ASP A 223 1.56 -1.47 -19.57
N ASP A 224 0.91 -2.47 -18.97
CA ASP A 224 1.26 -3.90 -18.99
C ASP A 224 1.47 -4.46 -20.41
N GLY A 225 2.45 -5.38 -20.59
CA GLY A 225 2.71 -6.07 -21.85
C GLY A 225 4.06 -5.77 -22.53
N TRP A 226 4.89 -4.89 -21.95
CA TRP A 226 6.17 -4.50 -22.56
C TRP A 226 7.32 -5.49 -22.30
N PHE A 227 7.19 -6.42 -21.35
CA PHE A 227 8.27 -7.27 -20.83
C PHE A 227 8.09 -8.75 -21.14
N GLY A 228 9.18 -9.51 -21.11
CA GLY A 228 9.24 -10.96 -21.20
C GLY A 228 8.26 -11.58 -22.20
N ALA A 229 7.63 -12.67 -21.79
CA ALA A 229 6.58 -13.36 -22.53
C ALA A 229 5.15 -12.82 -22.23
N ARG A 230 5.03 -11.63 -21.66
CA ARG A 230 3.78 -11.00 -21.24
C ARG A 230 2.92 -10.56 -22.42
N ARG A 231 2.06 -11.46 -22.94
CA ARG A 231 1.15 -11.19 -24.08
C ARG A 231 -0.33 -11.31 -23.68
N ASP A 232 -0.56 -11.77 -22.49
CA ASP A 232 -1.85 -11.79 -21.80
C ASP A 232 -1.59 -11.80 -20.27
N ASP A 233 -2.64 -11.89 -19.47
CA ASP A 233 -2.55 -11.85 -18.00
C ASP A 233 -2.14 -13.18 -17.35
N ARG A 234 -1.82 -14.23 -18.12
CA ARG A 234 -1.54 -15.59 -17.63
C ARG A 234 -0.07 -15.93 -17.53
N ALA A 235 0.79 -15.22 -18.25
CA ALA A 235 2.22 -15.51 -18.34
C ALA A 235 3.10 -14.27 -18.22
N GLY A 236 4.38 -14.47 -17.86
CA GLY A 236 5.45 -13.49 -17.95
C GLY A 236 5.49 -12.46 -16.79
N LEU A 237 4.48 -12.37 -15.91
CA LEU A 237 4.55 -11.45 -14.78
C LEU A 237 5.69 -11.86 -13.82
N GLY A 238 6.59 -10.93 -13.53
CA GLY A 238 7.84 -11.15 -12.79
C GLY A 238 9.10 -11.06 -13.65
N ASP A 239 9.00 -11.24 -14.97
CA ASP A 239 10.12 -11.20 -15.91
C ASP A 239 10.37 -9.77 -16.40
N TRP A 240 10.89 -8.91 -15.55
CA TRP A 240 11.03 -7.46 -15.79
C TRP A 240 12.15 -7.11 -16.77
N THR A 241 12.14 -7.72 -17.95
CA THR A 241 13.08 -7.45 -19.04
C THR A 241 12.30 -7.06 -20.29
N VAL A 242 12.69 -5.99 -20.98
CA VAL A 242 12.03 -5.54 -22.22
C VAL A 242 11.99 -6.68 -23.23
N SER A 243 10.80 -6.98 -23.75
CA SER A 243 10.60 -8.06 -24.69
C SER A 243 11.20 -7.74 -26.07
N ALA A 244 12.23 -8.47 -26.49
CA ALA A 244 12.83 -8.29 -27.81
C ALA A 244 11.86 -8.65 -28.97
N ASP A 245 10.87 -9.50 -28.74
CA ASP A 245 9.86 -9.87 -29.75
C ASP A 245 8.93 -8.73 -30.09
N VAL A 246 8.61 -7.88 -29.11
CA VAL A 246 7.68 -6.72 -29.28
C VAL A 246 8.47 -5.44 -29.49
N TRP A 247 9.59 -5.32 -28.82
CA TRP A 247 10.46 -4.15 -28.79
C TRP A 247 11.87 -4.48 -29.26
N PRO A 248 12.07 -4.81 -30.55
CA PRO A 248 13.38 -5.26 -31.06
C PRO A 248 14.48 -4.21 -30.91
N ASP A 249 14.11 -2.91 -30.87
CA ASP A 249 15.00 -1.78 -30.65
C ASP A 249 14.89 -1.20 -29.22
N GLY A 250 14.35 -1.97 -28.28
CA GLY A 250 14.03 -1.52 -26.93
C GLY A 250 12.90 -0.49 -26.90
N LEU A 251 12.70 0.18 -25.74
CA LEU A 251 11.66 1.20 -25.58
C LEU A 251 12.07 2.58 -26.11
N HIS A 252 13.34 2.76 -26.49
CA HIS A 252 13.88 4.06 -26.96
C HIS A 252 13.06 4.73 -28.07
N PRO A 253 12.58 4.01 -29.14
CA PRO A 253 11.82 4.65 -30.21
C PRO A 253 10.53 5.33 -29.71
N LEU A 254 9.81 4.69 -28.79
CA LEU A 254 8.58 5.27 -28.21
C LEU A 254 8.92 6.40 -27.23
N ILE A 255 9.88 6.17 -26.32
CA ILE A 255 10.26 7.15 -25.29
C ILE A 255 10.78 8.42 -25.92
N ASN A 256 11.67 8.33 -26.94
CA ASN A 256 12.21 9.47 -27.65
C ASN A 256 11.08 10.27 -28.30
N ARG A 257 10.12 9.59 -28.96
CA ARG A 257 8.99 10.29 -29.60
C ARG A 257 8.09 10.99 -28.58
N VAL A 258 7.80 10.36 -27.45
CA VAL A 258 7.02 10.98 -26.34
C VAL A 258 7.72 12.23 -25.82
N ASN A 259 9.05 12.15 -25.60
CA ASN A 259 9.85 13.28 -25.13
C ASN A 259 9.93 14.42 -26.18
N GLU A 260 10.08 14.10 -27.48
CA GLU A 260 10.05 15.08 -28.58
C GLU A 260 8.72 15.85 -28.63
N LEU A 261 7.61 15.19 -28.25
CA LEU A 261 6.30 15.82 -28.16
C LEU A 261 6.12 16.67 -26.90
N GLY A 262 7.16 16.77 -26.04
CA GLY A 262 7.15 17.56 -24.80
C GLY A 262 6.48 16.86 -23.62
N MET A 263 6.17 15.58 -23.71
CA MET A 263 5.57 14.82 -22.64
C MET A 263 6.62 14.04 -21.82
N GLN A 264 6.32 13.82 -20.54
CA GLN A 264 7.04 12.85 -19.72
C GLN A 264 6.63 11.43 -20.10
N PHE A 265 7.57 10.46 -20.01
CA PHE A 265 7.25 9.06 -20.17
C PHE A 265 7.11 8.37 -18.80
N GLY A 266 6.12 7.49 -18.68
CA GLY A 266 5.91 6.63 -17.53
C GLY A 266 5.83 5.16 -17.94
N LEU A 267 6.17 4.27 -16.99
CA LEU A 267 6.17 2.83 -17.21
C LEU A 267 5.39 2.11 -16.09
N TRP A 268 4.62 1.10 -16.47
CA TRP A 268 3.87 0.25 -15.55
C TRP A 268 4.72 -0.87 -14.97
N PHE A 269 4.51 -1.16 -13.68
CA PHE A 269 5.06 -2.30 -12.96
C PHE A 269 4.04 -2.88 -12.00
N GLU A 270 4.12 -4.18 -11.76
CA GLU A 270 3.42 -4.90 -10.68
C GLU A 270 4.42 -5.82 -9.95
N PRO A 271 5.42 -5.25 -9.27
CA PRO A 271 6.61 -5.97 -8.83
C PRO A 271 6.41 -6.86 -7.61
N GLU A 272 5.23 -6.82 -7.01
CA GLU A 272 4.84 -7.69 -5.89
C GLU A 272 4.14 -8.98 -6.35
N MET A 273 3.88 -9.12 -7.66
CA MET A 273 3.13 -10.24 -8.23
C MET A 273 3.96 -11.02 -9.23
N ILE A 274 3.56 -12.28 -9.44
CA ILE A 274 4.24 -13.22 -10.34
C ILE A 274 3.22 -14.17 -10.96
N ASN A 275 3.39 -14.55 -12.24
CA ASN A 275 2.73 -15.73 -12.80
C ASN A 275 3.58 -16.97 -12.53
N LEU A 276 2.95 -18.12 -12.30
CA LEU A 276 3.67 -19.39 -12.26
C LEU A 276 4.29 -19.73 -13.64
N ASP A 277 3.66 -19.25 -14.71
CA ASP A 277 4.20 -19.28 -16.07
C ASP A 277 5.03 -18.03 -16.34
N SER A 278 6.17 -17.91 -15.64
CA SER A 278 7.24 -16.95 -15.87
C SER A 278 8.59 -17.61 -15.73
N ASP A 279 9.62 -17.03 -16.30
CA ASP A 279 10.99 -17.56 -16.20
C ASP A 279 11.49 -17.48 -14.76
N VAL A 280 11.15 -16.40 -14.05
CA VAL A 280 11.50 -16.23 -12.64
C VAL A 280 10.83 -17.28 -11.76
N ALA A 281 9.53 -17.57 -11.94
CA ALA A 281 8.86 -18.58 -11.14
C ALA A 281 9.39 -20.00 -11.41
N ARG A 282 9.82 -20.29 -12.65
CA ARG A 282 10.46 -21.56 -13.00
C ARG A 282 11.86 -21.70 -12.39
N ALA A 283 12.62 -20.61 -12.35
CA ALA A 283 13.96 -20.58 -11.77
C ALA A 283 13.95 -20.58 -10.25
N HIS A 284 12.96 -19.92 -9.65
CA HIS A 284 12.86 -19.66 -8.22
C HIS A 284 11.45 -19.92 -7.68
N PRO A 285 10.96 -21.17 -7.71
CA PRO A 285 9.63 -21.50 -7.20
C PRO A 285 9.47 -21.21 -5.70
N GLU A 286 10.57 -21.18 -4.95
CA GLU A 286 10.61 -20.82 -3.53
C GLU A 286 10.35 -19.33 -3.25
N TRP A 287 10.40 -18.48 -4.27
CA TRP A 287 10.06 -17.05 -4.13
C TRP A 287 8.55 -16.78 -4.18
N VAL A 288 7.75 -17.76 -4.57
CA VAL A 288 6.29 -17.64 -4.53
C VAL A 288 5.82 -17.81 -3.09
N MET A 289 5.07 -16.84 -2.57
CA MET A 289 4.47 -16.98 -1.24
C MET A 289 3.49 -18.13 -1.21
N ALA A 290 3.61 -19.01 -0.20
CA ALA A 290 2.76 -20.16 -0.01
C ALA A 290 2.70 -20.58 1.46
N THR A 291 1.58 -21.18 1.85
CA THR A 291 1.44 -21.84 3.17
C THR A 291 1.86 -23.30 3.02
N GLY A 292 2.80 -23.76 3.85
CA GLY A 292 3.54 -25.01 3.73
C GLY A 292 2.84 -26.19 3.05
N GLY A 293 3.44 -26.69 1.97
CA GLY A 293 2.99 -27.85 1.21
C GLY A 293 1.70 -27.67 0.39
N ARG A 294 1.14 -26.47 0.36
CA ARG A 294 -0.09 -26.15 -0.36
C ARG A 294 0.19 -25.30 -1.60
N VAL A 295 -0.45 -25.64 -2.73
CA VAL A 295 -0.43 -24.77 -3.91
C VAL A 295 -1.15 -23.46 -3.55
N PRO A 296 -0.54 -22.29 -3.84
CA PRO A 296 -1.17 -21.01 -3.55
C PRO A 296 -2.49 -20.84 -4.28
N VAL A 297 -3.46 -20.19 -3.62
CA VAL A 297 -4.72 -19.82 -4.25
C VAL A 297 -4.46 -18.78 -5.33
N GLU A 298 -4.80 -19.10 -6.57
CA GLU A 298 -4.65 -18.21 -7.71
C GLU A 298 -5.76 -17.14 -7.73
N ALA A 299 -5.38 -15.89 -8.00
CA ALA A 299 -6.32 -14.80 -8.27
C ALA A 299 -5.79 -13.98 -9.44
N ARG A 300 -6.62 -13.70 -10.45
CA ARG A 300 -6.21 -13.04 -11.69
C ARG A 300 -5.02 -13.71 -12.41
N TYR A 301 -4.92 -15.03 -12.32
CA TYR A 301 -3.79 -15.84 -12.82
C TYR A 301 -2.44 -15.49 -12.17
N GLN A 302 -2.45 -14.81 -11.04
CA GLN A 302 -1.27 -14.32 -10.34
C GLN A 302 -1.06 -15.01 -9.00
N GLN A 303 0.19 -15.00 -8.56
CA GLN A 303 0.66 -15.31 -7.23
C GLN A 303 1.40 -14.10 -6.66
N VAL A 304 1.71 -14.12 -5.37
CA VAL A 304 2.54 -13.08 -4.72
C VAL A 304 3.99 -13.53 -4.74
N ILE A 305 4.89 -12.66 -5.19
CA ILE A 305 6.33 -12.88 -5.05
C ILE A 305 6.81 -12.35 -3.70
N ASN A 306 7.66 -13.10 -3.00
CA ASN A 306 8.07 -12.80 -1.63
C ASN A 306 9.25 -11.84 -1.58
N LEU A 307 8.97 -10.54 -1.49
CA LEU A 307 10.00 -9.51 -1.30
C LEU A 307 10.66 -9.54 0.08
N GLY A 308 10.15 -10.33 1.03
CA GLY A 308 10.81 -10.60 2.31
C GLY A 308 12.07 -11.48 2.17
N ILE A 309 12.24 -12.17 1.04
CA ILE A 309 13.45 -12.95 0.72
C ILE A 309 14.50 -12.00 0.12
N PRO A 310 15.70 -11.86 0.74
CA PRO A 310 16.70 -10.88 0.30
C PRO A 310 17.11 -11.00 -1.16
N GLU A 311 17.26 -12.21 -1.66
CA GLU A 311 17.66 -12.50 -3.05
C GLU A 311 16.56 -12.13 -4.03
N CYS A 312 15.31 -12.42 -3.70
CA CYS A 312 14.13 -12.01 -4.47
C CYS A 312 13.99 -10.49 -4.52
N TYR A 313 14.11 -9.84 -3.36
CA TYR A 313 14.09 -8.38 -3.27
C TYR A 313 15.18 -7.75 -4.15
N ALA A 314 16.43 -8.24 -4.05
CA ALA A 314 17.54 -7.73 -4.84
C ALA A 314 17.28 -7.89 -6.34
N PHE A 315 16.76 -9.04 -6.77
CA PHE A 315 16.41 -9.30 -8.17
C PHE A 315 15.38 -8.27 -8.70
N ILE A 316 14.29 -8.05 -7.98
CA ILE A 316 13.24 -7.09 -8.40
C ILE A 316 13.79 -5.65 -8.41
N ARG A 317 14.49 -5.25 -7.34
CA ARG A 317 15.12 -3.93 -7.26
C ARG A 317 16.07 -3.68 -8.43
N ASP A 318 16.97 -4.61 -8.68
CA ASP A 318 18.03 -4.44 -9.69
C ASP A 318 17.45 -4.42 -11.11
N ALA A 319 16.40 -5.21 -11.37
CA ALA A 319 15.68 -5.16 -12.64
C ALA A 319 14.99 -3.81 -12.86
N MET A 320 14.34 -3.25 -11.83
CA MET A 320 13.71 -1.92 -11.93
C MET A 320 14.75 -0.80 -12.09
N LEU A 321 15.85 -0.86 -11.33
CA LEU A 321 16.96 0.11 -11.45
C LEU A 321 17.59 0.07 -12.84
N ALA A 322 17.84 -1.10 -13.40
CA ALA A 322 18.39 -1.23 -14.74
C ALA A 322 17.53 -0.54 -15.82
N LEU A 323 16.21 -0.63 -15.70
CA LEU A 323 15.28 0.05 -16.61
C LEU A 323 15.27 1.58 -16.39
N LEU A 324 15.35 2.02 -15.15
CA LEU A 324 15.42 3.45 -14.83
C LEU A 324 16.76 4.09 -15.24
N ASP A 325 17.85 3.33 -15.19
CA ASP A 325 19.17 3.78 -15.63
C ASP A 325 19.28 3.84 -17.17
N GLU A 326 18.63 2.90 -17.88
CA GLU A 326 18.67 2.86 -19.33
C GLU A 326 17.73 3.85 -20.01
N TYR A 327 16.51 3.99 -19.45
CA TYR A 327 15.42 4.74 -20.08
C TYR A 327 15.07 6.01 -19.33
N ASN A 328 14.71 7.08 -20.05
CA ASN A 328 14.21 8.33 -19.46
C ASN A 328 12.77 8.16 -18.95
N ILE A 329 12.61 7.47 -17.81
CA ILE A 329 11.34 7.21 -17.16
C ILE A 329 11.15 8.23 -16.02
N ALA A 330 10.13 9.07 -16.12
CA ALA A 330 9.81 10.10 -15.13
C ALA A 330 8.69 9.71 -14.16
N TYR A 331 8.07 8.54 -14.36
CA TYR A 331 6.93 8.10 -13.58
C TYR A 331 6.79 6.58 -13.61
N ILE A 332 6.55 5.99 -12.46
CA ILE A 332 6.15 4.59 -12.34
C ILE A 332 4.66 4.52 -12.00
N LYS A 333 3.88 3.80 -12.80
CA LYS A 333 2.58 3.29 -12.40
C LYS A 333 2.81 1.96 -11.69
N TRP A 334 2.67 1.97 -10.36
CA TRP A 334 2.76 0.76 -9.54
C TRP A 334 1.38 0.16 -9.36
N ASP A 335 1.18 -1.04 -9.85
CA ASP A 335 -0.08 -1.76 -9.75
C ASP A 335 -0.02 -2.87 -8.69
N HIS A 336 -1.21 -3.31 -8.23
CA HIS A 336 -1.37 -4.36 -7.24
C HIS A 336 -2.75 -5.02 -7.41
N ASN A 337 -2.82 -6.11 -8.15
CA ASN A 337 -4.08 -6.65 -8.67
C ASN A 337 -4.60 -7.90 -7.94
N ARG A 338 -3.93 -8.36 -6.88
CA ARG A 338 -4.43 -9.48 -6.08
C ARG A 338 -4.18 -9.25 -4.59
N ASP A 339 -5.06 -9.84 -3.77
CA ASP A 339 -4.88 -9.87 -2.32
C ASP A 339 -3.74 -10.83 -1.93
N LEU A 340 -3.04 -10.54 -0.83
CA LEU A 340 -2.03 -11.41 -0.23
C LEU A 340 -2.73 -12.55 0.53
N ILE A 341 -3.20 -13.55 -0.21
CA ILE A 341 -3.78 -14.77 0.33
C ILE A 341 -2.71 -15.87 0.29
N ASP A 342 -2.68 -16.74 1.29
CA ASP A 342 -1.63 -17.75 1.47
C ASP A 342 -0.21 -17.15 1.51
N ALA A 343 -0.09 -15.94 2.04
CA ALA A 343 1.14 -15.14 2.07
C ALA A 343 2.11 -15.63 3.16
N GLY A 344 2.57 -16.86 3.01
CA GLY A 344 3.59 -17.49 3.86
C GLY A 344 4.93 -17.63 3.13
N THR A 345 6.00 -17.76 3.91
CA THR A 345 7.35 -18.00 3.40
C THR A 345 7.65 -19.50 3.36
N ALA A 346 7.93 -20.03 2.17
CA ALA A 346 8.31 -21.43 2.01
C ALA A 346 9.67 -21.74 2.70
N PRO A 347 9.91 -22.96 3.23
CA PRO A 347 8.96 -24.07 3.33
C PRO A 347 8.07 -24.04 4.60
N THR A 348 8.30 -23.11 5.52
CA THR A 348 7.68 -23.09 6.85
C THR A 348 6.22 -22.64 6.84
N GLY A 349 5.85 -21.82 5.86
CA GLY A 349 4.55 -21.16 5.80
C GLY A 349 4.38 -20.04 6.84
N ARG A 350 5.49 -19.56 7.45
CA ARG A 350 5.44 -18.42 8.37
C ARG A 350 4.83 -17.22 7.63
N PRO A 351 3.85 -16.51 8.23
CA PRO A 351 3.26 -15.33 7.63
C PRO A 351 4.31 -14.28 7.28
N GLY A 352 4.17 -13.67 6.11
CA GLY A 352 5.12 -12.69 5.58
C GLY A 352 4.48 -11.39 5.09
N VAL A 353 3.23 -11.10 5.48
CA VAL A 353 2.51 -9.89 5.03
C VAL A 353 3.17 -8.62 5.51
N ARG A 354 3.60 -8.59 6.78
CA ARG A 354 4.36 -7.46 7.35
C ARG A 354 5.68 -7.24 6.61
N GLU A 355 6.45 -8.31 6.42
CA GLU A 355 7.75 -8.24 5.74
C GLU A 355 7.61 -7.77 4.31
N GLN A 356 6.56 -8.21 3.60
CA GLN A 356 6.20 -7.74 2.26
C GLN A 356 5.92 -6.23 2.25
N THR A 357 5.12 -5.73 3.18
CA THR A 357 4.81 -4.30 3.27
C THR A 357 6.04 -3.44 3.56
N ILE A 358 6.92 -3.90 4.47
CA ILE A 358 8.20 -3.22 4.76
C ILE A 358 9.11 -3.23 3.53
N ALA A 359 9.21 -4.37 2.84
CA ALA A 359 10.02 -4.50 1.63
C ALA A 359 9.52 -3.57 0.51
N TYR A 360 8.20 -3.46 0.32
CA TYR A 360 7.61 -2.50 -0.60
C TYR A 360 8.03 -1.05 -0.27
N TYR A 361 7.89 -0.61 0.98
CA TYR A 361 8.31 0.75 1.37
C TYR A 361 9.80 0.99 1.11
N ARG A 362 10.66 0.02 1.49
CA ARG A 362 12.09 0.11 1.25
C ARG A 362 12.41 0.19 -0.24
N LEU A 363 11.74 -0.62 -1.08
CA LEU A 363 11.96 -0.61 -2.53
C LEU A 363 11.61 0.75 -3.14
N VAL A 364 10.48 1.33 -2.78
CA VAL A 364 10.08 2.67 -3.25
C VAL A 364 11.10 3.73 -2.81
N ASP A 365 11.56 3.68 -1.56
CA ASP A 365 12.54 4.63 -1.04
C ASP A 365 13.90 4.49 -1.75
N GLU A 366 14.38 3.27 -2.01
CA GLU A 366 15.63 3.01 -2.74
C GLU A 366 15.56 3.48 -4.20
N LEU A 367 14.46 3.20 -4.91
CA LEU A 367 14.25 3.68 -6.29
C LEU A 367 14.25 5.22 -6.35
N LYS A 368 13.54 5.88 -5.44
CA LYS A 368 13.49 7.36 -5.38
C LYS A 368 14.83 7.98 -4.94
N ALA A 369 15.61 7.29 -4.11
CA ALA A 369 16.94 7.74 -3.71
C ALA A 369 17.93 7.66 -4.90
N ALA A 370 17.84 6.61 -5.72
CA ALA A 370 18.64 6.46 -6.93
C ALA A 370 18.21 7.43 -8.04
N HIS A 371 16.89 7.67 -8.18
CA HIS A 371 16.28 8.54 -9.19
C HIS A 371 15.41 9.63 -8.55
N PRO A 372 16.01 10.70 -8.02
CA PRO A 372 15.27 11.74 -7.27
C PRO A 372 14.22 12.50 -8.09
N GLY A 373 14.27 12.40 -9.42
CA GLY A 373 13.29 12.98 -10.34
C GLY A 373 12.03 12.13 -10.57
N LEU A 374 12.02 10.89 -10.03
CA LEU A 374 10.96 9.93 -10.23
C LEU A 374 9.71 10.26 -9.37
#